data_f3241d7be78fae5a603555652ca29101
#
_entry.id   f3241d7be78fae5a603555652ca29101
#
_cell.length_a   1.000
_cell.length_b   1.000
_cell.length_c   1.000
_cell.angle_alpha   90.00
_cell.angle_beta   90.00
_cell.angle_gamma   90.00
#
_symmetry.space_group_name_H-M   'P 1'
#
loop_
_entity.id
_entity.type
_entity.pdbx_description
1 polymer ?
#
loop_
_entity_poly.entity_id
_entity_poly.type
_entity_poly.pdbx_seq_one_letter_code
_entity_poly.pdbx_strand_id
1 'polypeptide(L)' 'MMASFLSLYGDIEQNIKQAIALIAEKSEENRKLKEEIEEQNKEIKRLQNELQSLKEKHKLLT' A
#
# COMPACT_ATOMS: atom_id res chain seq x y z
N MET A 1 29.82 -8.33 34.62
CA MET A 1 28.94 -7.15 34.54
C MET A 1 29.11 -6.36 33.28
N MET A 2 30.33 -6.07 32.83
CA MET A 2 30.54 -5.39 31.54
C MET A 2 30.01 -6.20 30.34
N ALA A 3 30.09 -7.52 30.40
CA ALA A 3 29.58 -8.39 29.35
C ALA A 3 28.06 -8.28 29.20
N SER A 4 27.32 -8.08 30.30
CA SER A 4 25.86 -7.89 30.24
C SER A 4 25.47 -6.58 29.59
N PHE A 5 26.21 -5.51 29.83
CA PHE A 5 25.97 -4.22 29.17
C PHE A 5 26.22 -4.29 27.67
N LEU A 6 27.34 -4.93 27.27
CA LEU A 6 27.66 -5.10 25.85
C LEU A 6 26.60 -5.95 25.12
N SER A 7 26.12 -7.00 25.78
CA SER A 7 25.05 -7.82 25.24
C SER A 7 23.76 -7.02 25.09
N LEU A 8 23.40 -6.20 26.07
CA LEU A 8 22.22 -5.35 26.03
C LEU A 8 22.31 -4.33 24.89
N TYR A 9 23.45 -3.68 24.72
CA TYR A 9 23.68 -2.75 23.61
C TYR A 9 23.55 -3.45 22.26
N GLY A 10 24.11 -4.66 22.13
CA GLY A 10 24.01 -5.46 20.91
C GLY A 10 22.56 -5.80 20.60
N ASP A 11 21.77 -6.16 21.59
CA ASP A 11 20.36 -6.50 21.42
C ASP A 11 19.55 -5.27 21.01
N ILE A 12 19.81 -4.12 21.62
CA ILE A 12 19.12 -2.86 21.26
C ILE A 12 19.48 -2.46 19.84
N GLU A 13 20.75 -2.54 19.47
CA GLU A 13 21.19 -2.22 18.10
C GLU A 13 20.53 -3.13 17.08
N GLN A 14 20.45 -4.42 17.37
CA GLN A 14 19.82 -5.41 16.48
C GLN A 14 18.32 -5.12 16.34
N ASN A 15 17.63 -4.79 17.42
CA ASN A 15 16.22 -4.44 17.41
C ASN A 15 15.96 -3.18 16.59
N ILE A 16 16.82 -2.18 16.69
CA ILE A 16 16.72 -0.95 15.89
C ILE A 16 16.90 -1.26 14.41
N LYS A 17 17.88 -2.08 14.04
CA LYS A 17 18.10 -2.50 12.65
C LYS A 17 16.90 -3.23 12.09
N GLN A 18 16.30 -4.13 12.86
CA GLN A 18 15.10 -4.86 12.47
C GLN A 18 13.91 -3.92 12.28
N ALA A 19 13.74 -2.95 13.17
CA ALA A 19 12.67 -1.96 13.07
C ALA A 19 12.82 -1.10 11.82
N ILE A 20 14.03 -0.66 11.50
CA ILE A 20 14.32 0.14 10.30
C ILE A 20 14.02 -0.69 9.05
N ALA A 21 14.44 -1.94 9.01
CA ALA A 21 14.16 -2.83 7.89
C ALA A 21 12.65 -3.04 7.69
N LEU A 22 11.91 -3.23 8.79
CA LEU A 22 10.46 -3.41 8.76
C LEU A 22 9.75 -2.14 8.27
N ILE A 23 10.19 -0.97 8.72
CA ILE A 23 9.63 0.32 8.26
C ILE A 23 9.85 0.47 6.75
N ALA A 24 11.05 0.17 6.26
CA ALA A 24 11.35 0.24 4.83
C ALA A 24 10.47 -0.70 4.02
N GLU A 25 10.28 -1.94 4.48
CA GLU A 25 9.42 -2.93 3.84
C GLU A 25 7.96 -2.46 3.80
N LYS A 26 7.45 -1.98 4.92
CA LYS A 26 6.07 -1.48 5.00
C LYS A 26 5.84 -0.23 4.15
N SER A 27 6.83 0.65 4.08
CA SER A 27 6.76 1.83 3.21
C SER A 27 6.67 1.44 1.74
N GLU A 28 7.42 0.43 1.32
CA GLU A 28 7.36 -0.08 -0.05
C GLU A 28 6.02 -0.75 -0.34
N GLU A 29 5.51 -1.56 0.57
CA GLU A 29 4.19 -2.17 0.45
C GLU A 29 3.11 -1.09 0.32
N ASN A 30 3.18 -0.04 1.14
CA ASN A 30 2.22 1.06 1.10
C ASN A 30 2.26 1.80 -0.23
N ARG A 31 3.44 2.01 -0.79
CA ARG A 31 3.59 2.63 -2.11
C ARG A 31 2.91 1.78 -3.18
N LYS A 32 3.14 0.49 -3.18
CA LYS A 32 2.51 -0.44 -4.13
C LYS A 32 1.00 -0.47 -3.98
N LEU A 33 0.50 -0.51 -2.76
CA LEU A 33 -0.93 -0.48 -2.49
C LEU A 33 -1.59 0.80 -2.99
N LYS A 34 -0.94 1.95 -2.82
CA LYS A 34 -1.43 3.22 -3.35
C LYS A 34 -1.52 3.20 -4.87
N GLU A 35 -0.51 2.66 -5.53
CA GLU A 35 -0.52 2.53 -7.00
C GLU A 35 -1.66 1.63 -7.47
N GLU A 36 -1.88 0.50 -6.80
CA GLU A 36 -3.00 -0.40 -7.11
C GLU A 36 -4.34 0.28 -6.91
N ILE A 37 -4.51 1.04 -5.83
CA ILE A 37 -5.73 1.78 -5.56
C ILE A 37 -5.99 2.82 -6.66
N GLU A 38 -4.97 3.54 -7.09
CA GLU A 38 -5.09 4.53 -8.17
C GLU A 38 -5.53 3.86 -9.48
N GLU A 39 -4.95 2.72 -9.82
CA GLU A 39 -5.33 1.98 -11.02
C GLU A 39 -6.77 1.47 -10.93
N GLN A 40 -7.15 0.92 -9.78
CA GLN A 40 -8.52 0.45 -9.55
C GLN A 40 -9.52 1.60 -9.63
N ASN A 41 -9.18 2.76 -9.09
CA ASN A 41 -10.05 3.93 -9.16
C ASN A 41 -10.23 4.42 -10.60
N LYS A 42 -9.19 4.39 -11.40
CA LYS A 42 -9.29 4.71 -12.84
C LYS A 42 -10.21 3.73 -13.56
N GLU A 43 -10.08 2.45 -13.27
CA GLU A 43 -10.94 1.44 -13.85
C GLU A 43 -12.40 1.59 -13.43
N ILE A 44 -12.64 1.88 -12.17
CA ILE A 44 -13.99 2.14 -11.66
C ILE A 44 -14.63 3.32 -12.40
N LYS A 45 -13.89 4.41 -12.59
CA LYS A 45 -14.40 5.56 -13.35
C LYS A 45 -14.72 5.20 -14.80
N ARG A 46 -13.85 4.44 -15.43
CA ARG A 46 -14.07 3.96 -16.81
C ARG A 46 -15.35 3.14 -16.91
N LEU A 47 -15.53 2.21 -16.00
CA LEU A 47 -16.72 1.35 -15.95
C LEU A 47 -17.98 2.16 -15.65
N GLN A 48 -17.92 3.13 -14.76
CA GLN A 48 -19.04 4.01 -14.46
C GLN A 48 -19.46 4.83 -15.69
N ASN A 49 -18.48 5.31 -16.46
CA ASN A 49 -18.74 6.06 -17.69
C ASN A 49 -19.34 5.15 -18.76
N GLU A 50 -18.85 3.93 -18.91
CA GLU A 50 -19.43 2.95 -19.82
C GLU A 50 -20.87 2.60 -19.45
N LEU A 51 -21.12 2.40 -18.15
CA LEU A 51 -22.46 2.09 -17.67
C LEU A 51 -23.41 3.26 -17.94
N GLN A 52 -22.98 4.48 -17.70
CA GLN A 52 -23.78 5.68 -17.99
C GLN A 52 -24.09 5.79 -19.47
N SER A 53 -23.11 5.53 -20.32
CA SER A 53 -23.29 5.53 -21.78
C SER A 53 -24.32 4.47 -22.22
N LEU A 54 -24.22 3.28 -21.66
CA LEU A 54 -25.17 2.19 -21.96
C LEU A 54 -26.58 2.53 -21.49
N LYS A 55 -26.73 3.14 -20.33
CA LYS A 55 -28.03 3.58 -19.82
C LYS A 55 -28.67 4.63 -20.75
N GLU A 56 -27.88 5.56 -21.24
CA GLU A 56 -28.36 6.59 -22.16
C GLU A 56 -28.80 5.99 -23.50
N LYS A 57 -28.01 5.05 -24.01
CA LYS A 57 -28.37 4.31 -25.24
C LYS A 57 -29.65 3.52 -25.04
N HIS A 58 -29.80 2.87 -23.91
CA HIS A 58 -30.99 2.09 -23.59
C HIS A 58 -32.23 3.00 -23.52
N LYS A 59 -32.11 4.17 -22.94
CA LYS A 59 -33.20 5.18 -22.90
C LYS A 59 -33.62 5.61 -24.30
N LEU A 60 -32.67 5.79 -25.20
CA LEU A 60 -32.95 6.19 -26.56
C LEU A 60 -33.65 5.10 -27.37
N LEU A 61 -33.39 3.83 -27.02
CA LEU A 61 -33.99 2.69 -27.70
C LEU A 61 -35.39 2.30 -27.18
N THR A 62 -35.70 2.75 -25.98
CA THR A 62 -37.02 2.53 -25.40
C THR A 62 -37.90 3.76 -25.50
#